data_6831387df2b9d824945c94288e5e4ade
#
_entry.id   6831387df2b9d824945c94288e5e4ade
#
_cell.length_a   1.000
_cell.length_b   1.000
_cell.length_c   1.000
_cell.angle_alpha   90.00
_cell.angle_beta   90.00
_cell.angle_gamma   90.00
#
_symmetry.space_group_name_H-M   'P 1'
#
loop_
_entity.id
_entity.type
_entity.pdbx_description
1 polymer ?
#
loop_
_entity_poly.entity_id
_entity_poly.type
_entity_poly.pdbx_seq_one_letter_code
_entity_poly.pdbx_strand_id
1 'polypeptide(L)'
;MKLSDIQKSITILLHDKFPTYKIVLDQQCDVTKPTFFVSVRKLSTENYRTYKNKTVNVSITYVNKEYNHVENNDVNDKLDDLFKLTLQVNDNFLRVDNLDFSEPDALICTFTLEFNEPIEEEQLITDKMEELFYRE
;
A
#
# COMPACT_ATOMS: atom_id res chain seq x y z
N MET A 1 12.33 4.46 -0.56
CA MET A 1 10.97 4.50 0.02
C MET A 1 10.72 3.24 0.81
N LYS A 2 10.24 3.37 2.02
CA LYS A 2 9.98 2.23 2.90
C LYS A 2 8.49 1.85 2.86
N LEU A 3 8.20 0.58 3.16
CA LEU A 3 6.80 0.12 3.26
C LEU A 3 6.03 0.90 4.33
N SER A 4 6.71 1.29 5.41
CA SER A 4 6.11 2.12 6.46
C SER A 4 5.66 3.50 5.96
N ASP A 5 6.36 4.07 4.98
CA ASP A 5 5.97 5.34 4.37
C ASP A 5 4.65 5.19 3.60
N ILE A 6 4.50 4.07 2.89
CA ILE A 6 3.28 3.75 2.15
C ILE A 6 2.12 3.53 3.12
N GLN A 7 2.34 2.76 4.18
CA GLN A 7 1.32 2.54 5.23
C GLN A 7 0.86 3.85 5.84
N LYS A 8 1.80 4.73 6.17
CA LYS A 8 1.50 6.03 6.76
C LYS A 8 0.66 6.90 5.83
N SER A 9 1.01 6.96 4.55
CA SER A 9 0.27 7.75 3.57
C SER A 9 -1.15 7.25 3.41
N ILE A 10 -1.35 5.94 3.35
CA ILE A 10 -2.68 5.33 3.25
C ILE A 10 -3.48 5.61 4.51
N THR A 11 -2.86 5.49 5.68
CA THR A 11 -3.51 5.77 6.97
C THR A 11 -4.00 7.22 7.05
N ILE A 12 -3.19 8.16 6.60
CA ILE A 12 -3.55 9.58 6.59
C ILE A 12 -4.74 9.81 5.65
N LEU A 13 -4.73 9.25 4.45
CA LEU A 13 -5.83 9.37 3.51
C LEU A 13 -7.13 8.80 4.07
N LEU A 14 -7.06 7.63 4.70
CA LEU A 14 -8.23 7.00 5.31
C LEU A 14 -8.75 7.84 6.49
N HIS A 15 -7.85 8.35 7.30
CA HIS A 15 -8.23 9.19 8.45
C HIS A 15 -8.92 10.48 8.00
N ASP A 16 -8.44 11.11 6.93
CA ASP A 16 -9.04 12.33 6.39
C ASP A 16 -10.43 12.07 5.81
N LYS A 17 -10.61 10.93 5.14
CA LYS A 17 -11.91 10.57 4.55
C LYS A 17 -12.88 10.00 5.56
N PHE A 18 -12.37 9.25 6.55
CA PHE A 18 -13.17 8.56 7.57
C PHE A 18 -12.67 8.94 8.98
N PRO A 19 -12.90 10.19 9.41
CA PRO A 19 -12.28 10.69 10.66
C PRO A 19 -12.80 10.00 11.93
N THR A 20 -13.97 9.37 11.88
CA THR A 20 -14.55 8.69 13.04
C THR A 20 -14.22 7.20 13.10
N TYR A 21 -13.57 6.67 12.07
CA TYR A 21 -13.25 5.25 11.97
C TYR A 21 -11.88 4.97 12.55
N LYS A 22 -11.75 3.80 13.19
CA LYS A 22 -10.47 3.35 13.71
C LYS A 22 -9.65 2.75 12.57
N ILE A 23 -8.34 3.00 12.58
CA ILE A 23 -7.41 2.44 11.59
C ILE A 23 -6.35 1.65 12.34
N VAL A 24 -6.19 0.38 11.98
CA VAL A 24 -5.24 -0.55 12.60
C VAL A 24 -4.33 -1.10 11.52
N LEU A 25 -3.04 -1.13 11.81
CA LEU A 25 -2.04 -1.68 10.91
C LEU A 25 -1.82 -3.16 11.23
N ASP A 26 -2.16 -4.00 10.25
CA ASP A 26 -1.75 -5.42 10.16
C ASP A 26 -2.14 -6.35 11.32
N GLN A 27 -3.03 -5.97 12.20
CA GLN A 27 -3.51 -6.87 13.26
C GLN A 27 -5.02 -6.84 13.39
N GLN A 28 -5.62 -8.03 13.33
CA GLN A 28 -7.02 -8.15 13.67
C GLN A 28 -7.18 -8.14 15.18
N CYS A 29 -8.06 -7.28 15.66
CA CYS A 29 -8.44 -7.22 17.06
C CYS A 29 -9.96 -7.22 17.14
N ASP A 30 -10.49 -7.33 18.37
CA ASP A 30 -11.94 -7.25 18.56
C ASP A 30 -12.46 -5.91 18.09
N VAL A 31 -13.47 -5.95 17.20
CA VAL A 31 -14.04 -4.78 16.58
C VAL A 31 -15.29 -4.34 17.34
N THR A 32 -15.21 -3.19 17.98
CA THR A 32 -16.34 -2.57 18.70
C THR A 32 -16.93 -1.39 17.95
N LYS A 33 -16.22 -0.88 16.95
CA LYS A 33 -16.61 0.26 16.10
C LYS A 33 -16.07 0.04 14.68
N PRO A 34 -16.55 0.80 13.69
CA PRO A 34 -16.04 0.68 12.33
C PRO A 34 -14.51 0.83 12.28
N THR A 35 -13.85 -0.15 11.70
CA THR A 35 -12.38 -0.23 11.69
C THR A 35 -11.86 -0.62 10.32
N PHE A 36 -10.78 0.05 9.89
CA PHE A 36 -10.01 -0.34 8.73
C PHE A 36 -8.73 -1.05 9.18
N PHE A 37 -8.47 -2.22 8.62
CA PHE A 37 -7.20 -2.92 8.76
C PHE A 37 -6.40 -2.73 7.48
N VAL A 38 -5.23 -2.13 7.61
CA VAL A 38 -4.36 -1.83 6.46
C VAL A 38 -3.15 -2.75 6.49
N SER A 39 -2.93 -3.48 5.39
CA SER A 39 -1.78 -4.36 5.20
C SER A 39 -1.05 -3.96 3.93
N VAL A 40 0.26 -3.83 4.04
CA VAL A 40 1.14 -3.51 2.90
C VAL A 40 2.21 -4.58 2.81
N ARG A 41 2.29 -5.26 1.65
CA ARG A 41 3.24 -6.35 1.42
C ARG A 41 4.03 -6.11 0.14
N LYS A 42 5.32 -6.34 0.21
CA LYS A 42 6.15 -6.35 -0.98
C LYS A 42 5.92 -7.65 -1.74
N LEU A 43 5.52 -7.55 -3.01
CA LEU A 43 5.34 -8.72 -3.87
C LEU A 43 6.61 -9.09 -4.60
N SER A 44 7.31 -8.11 -5.15
CA SER A 44 8.53 -8.36 -5.91
C SER A 44 9.44 -7.15 -5.94
N THR A 45 10.71 -7.41 -6.15
CA THR A 45 11.72 -6.39 -6.45
C THR A 45 12.51 -6.88 -7.66
N GLU A 46 12.45 -6.13 -8.74
CA GLU A 46 13.28 -6.39 -9.91
C GLU A 46 14.48 -5.46 -9.89
N ASN A 47 15.68 -6.05 -9.92
CA ASN A 47 16.90 -5.29 -9.84
C ASN A 47 17.43 -4.97 -11.23
N TYR A 48 17.59 -3.68 -11.50
CA TYR A 48 18.24 -3.18 -12.70
C TYR A 48 19.53 -2.47 -12.32
N ARG A 49 20.33 -2.12 -13.29
CA ARG A 49 21.66 -1.57 -13.05
C ARG A 49 21.64 -0.24 -12.29
N THR A 50 20.67 0.62 -12.60
CA THR A 50 20.59 1.98 -12.05
C THR A 50 19.38 2.21 -11.16
N TYR A 51 18.47 1.23 -11.09
CA TYR A 51 17.25 1.37 -10.32
C TYR A 51 16.69 -0.01 -9.95
N LYS A 52 15.74 0.00 -9.03
CA LYS A 52 14.95 -1.16 -8.66
C LYS A 52 13.49 -0.88 -8.97
N ASN A 53 12.82 -1.86 -9.57
CA ASN A 53 11.37 -1.80 -9.76
C ASN A 53 10.71 -2.62 -8.65
N LYS A 54 9.87 -1.97 -7.85
CA LYS A 54 9.19 -2.60 -6.73
C LYS A 54 7.70 -2.66 -6.98
N THR A 55 7.12 -3.81 -6.66
CA THR A 55 5.67 -4.03 -6.69
C THR A 55 5.21 -4.37 -5.28
N VAL A 56 4.23 -3.63 -4.80
CA VAL A 56 3.71 -3.73 -3.44
C VAL A 56 2.21 -3.96 -3.51
N ASN A 57 1.71 -4.90 -2.71
CA ASN A 57 0.28 -5.15 -2.59
C ASN A 57 -0.26 -4.45 -1.35
N VAL A 58 -1.34 -3.73 -1.51
CA VAL A 58 -2.06 -3.06 -0.43
C VAL A 58 -3.41 -3.72 -0.25
N SER A 59 -3.74 -4.07 0.98
CA SER A 59 -5.04 -4.64 1.33
C SER A 59 -5.65 -3.81 2.45
N ILE A 60 -6.86 -3.31 2.21
CA ILE A 60 -7.64 -2.54 3.19
C ILE A 60 -8.91 -3.31 3.48
N THR A 61 -9.06 -3.78 4.72
CA THR A 61 -10.22 -4.54 5.15
C THR A 61 -11.09 -3.66 6.06
N TYR A 62 -12.34 -3.49 5.68
CA TYR A 62 -13.31 -2.77 6.48
C TYR A 62 -14.14 -3.75 7.30
N VAL A 63 -14.12 -3.59 8.62
CA VAL A 63 -14.86 -4.45 9.54
C VAL A 63 -15.70 -3.57 10.48
N ASN A 64 -16.96 -3.93 10.63
CA ASN A 64 -17.83 -3.32 11.63
C ASN A 64 -18.33 -4.42 12.57
N LYS A 65 -18.80 -4.02 13.75
CA LYS A 65 -19.33 -4.93 14.76
C LYS A 65 -20.42 -5.86 14.19
N GLU A 66 -21.29 -5.29 13.34
CA GLU A 66 -22.31 -6.04 12.63
C GLU A 66 -22.11 -5.89 11.12
N TYR A 67 -22.13 -7.02 10.42
CA TYR A 67 -22.04 -7.02 8.97
C TYR A 67 -23.26 -6.30 8.37
N ASN A 68 -23.01 -5.32 7.53
CA ASN A 68 -24.04 -4.57 6.83
C ASN A 68 -23.63 -4.32 5.39
N HIS A 69 -24.29 -5.02 4.46
CA HIS A 69 -23.97 -4.93 3.04
C HIS A 69 -24.18 -3.53 2.46
N VAL A 70 -25.21 -2.82 2.90
CA VAL A 70 -25.50 -1.45 2.43
C VAL A 70 -24.42 -0.48 2.88
N GLU A 71 -23.98 -0.60 4.13
CA GLU A 71 -22.87 0.20 4.66
C GLU A 71 -21.57 -0.11 3.93
N ASN A 72 -21.32 -1.40 3.65
CA ASN A 72 -20.14 -1.82 2.90
C ASN A 72 -20.13 -1.23 1.48
N ASN A 73 -21.27 -1.16 0.82
CA ASN A 73 -21.36 -0.52 -0.49
C ASN A 73 -21.04 0.96 -0.43
N ASP A 74 -21.47 1.67 0.61
CA ASP A 74 -21.16 3.08 0.79
C ASP A 74 -19.66 3.29 1.03
N VAL A 75 -19.04 2.45 1.86
CA VAL A 75 -17.61 2.47 2.10
C VAL A 75 -16.83 2.14 0.83
N ASN A 76 -17.31 1.15 0.06
CA ASN A 76 -16.72 0.77 -1.22
C ASN A 76 -16.65 1.97 -2.17
N ASP A 77 -17.77 2.68 -2.34
CA ASP A 77 -17.82 3.85 -3.23
C ASP A 77 -16.85 4.94 -2.76
N LYS A 78 -16.75 5.16 -1.46
CA LYS A 78 -15.82 6.15 -0.90
C LYS A 78 -14.36 5.74 -1.09
N LEU A 79 -14.05 4.45 -0.94
CA LEU A 79 -12.69 3.95 -1.19
C LEU A 79 -12.32 4.07 -2.67
N ASP A 80 -13.25 3.78 -3.57
CA ASP A 80 -13.05 3.92 -4.99
C ASP A 80 -12.75 5.37 -5.38
N ASP A 81 -13.44 6.32 -4.77
CA ASP A 81 -13.19 7.75 -4.98
C ASP A 81 -11.86 8.21 -4.37
N LEU A 82 -11.44 7.59 -3.27
CA LEU A 82 -10.23 7.98 -2.55
C LEU A 82 -8.95 7.57 -3.27
N PHE A 83 -8.92 6.34 -3.79
CA PHE A 83 -7.74 5.80 -4.48
C PHE A 83 -7.92 5.92 -5.99
N LYS A 84 -7.42 7.01 -6.52
CA LYS A 84 -7.44 7.30 -7.96
C LYS A 84 -6.18 6.74 -8.63
N LEU A 85 -5.87 7.24 -9.79
CA LEU A 85 -4.76 6.77 -10.61
C LEU A 85 -3.41 6.81 -9.88
N THR A 86 -3.20 7.78 -8.99
CA THR A 86 -1.94 7.94 -8.28
C THR A 86 -2.13 8.10 -6.78
N LEU A 87 -1.19 7.57 -6.02
CA LEU A 87 -1.07 7.77 -4.58
C LEU A 87 0.21 8.56 -4.31
N GLN A 88 0.09 9.65 -3.57
CA GLN A 88 1.26 10.43 -3.15
C GLN A 88 1.83 9.86 -1.86
N VAL A 89 3.10 9.48 -1.90
CA VAL A 89 3.86 9.02 -0.74
C VAL A 89 5.11 9.87 -0.64
N ASN A 90 5.22 10.69 0.42
CA ASN A 90 6.23 11.72 0.54
C ASN A 90 6.16 12.65 -0.69
N ASP A 91 7.26 12.81 -1.42
CA ASP A 91 7.31 13.63 -2.63
C ASP A 91 7.10 12.81 -3.91
N ASN A 92 6.80 11.52 -3.78
CA ASN A 92 6.64 10.61 -4.92
C ASN A 92 5.17 10.31 -5.20
N PHE A 93 4.86 10.14 -6.49
CA PHE A 93 3.55 9.71 -6.94
C PHE A 93 3.64 8.27 -7.43
N LEU A 94 2.91 7.38 -6.77
CA LEU A 94 2.87 5.96 -7.12
C LEU A 94 1.62 5.67 -7.93
N ARG A 95 1.77 4.90 -8.98
CA ARG A 95 0.63 4.48 -9.78
C ARG A 95 -0.18 3.43 -9.01
N VAL A 96 -1.46 3.68 -8.90
CA VAL A 96 -2.42 2.72 -8.34
C VAL A 96 -3.00 1.90 -9.49
N ASP A 97 -2.77 0.60 -9.45
CA ASP A 97 -3.38 -0.30 -10.40
C ASP A 97 -4.86 -0.53 -10.06
N ASN A 98 -5.50 -1.45 -10.75
CA ASN A 98 -6.92 -1.71 -10.57
C ASN A 98 -7.26 -1.99 -9.11
N LEU A 99 -8.33 -1.37 -8.64
CA LEU A 99 -8.90 -1.67 -7.35
C LEU A 99 -9.79 -2.89 -7.46
N ASP A 100 -9.51 -3.90 -6.66
CA ASP A 100 -10.31 -5.11 -6.58
C ASP A 100 -11.05 -5.13 -5.25
N PHE A 101 -12.35 -5.39 -5.31
CA PHE A 101 -13.20 -5.44 -4.12
C PHE A 101 -13.76 -6.84 -3.96
N SER A 102 -13.71 -7.34 -2.74
CA SER A 102 -14.32 -8.61 -2.39
C SER A 102 -15.01 -8.48 -1.03
N GLU A 103 -15.99 -9.32 -0.77
CA GLU A 103 -16.81 -9.25 0.43
C GLU A 103 -17.15 -10.64 0.95
N PRO A 104 -16.14 -11.43 1.38
CA PRO A 104 -16.40 -12.75 1.93
C PRO A 104 -17.13 -12.69 3.27
N ASP A 105 -16.52 -12.04 4.29
CA ASP A 105 -17.12 -11.79 5.60
C ASP A 105 -17.00 -10.31 5.99
N ALA A 106 -16.18 -9.57 5.26
CA ALA A 106 -15.94 -8.14 5.43
C ALA A 106 -15.56 -7.56 4.07
N LEU A 107 -15.71 -6.26 3.90
CA LEU A 107 -15.29 -5.60 2.67
C LEU A 107 -13.76 -5.54 2.60
N ILE A 108 -13.19 -6.08 1.54
CA ILE A 108 -11.76 -6.07 1.28
C ILE A 108 -11.48 -5.34 -0.02
N CYS A 109 -10.67 -4.29 0.06
CA CYS A 109 -10.18 -3.55 -1.10
C CYS A 109 -8.70 -3.83 -1.27
N THR A 110 -8.31 -4.34 -2.43
CA THR A 110 -6.91 -4.64 -2.73
C THR A 110 -6.47 -3.93 -3.99
N PHE A 111 -5.24 -3.47 -4.01
CA PHE A 111 -4.60 -2.91 -5.19
C PHE A 111 -3.09 -3.08 -5.10
N THR A 112 -2.43 -2.93 -6.24
CA THR A 112 -0.97 -2.97 -6.29
C THR A 112 -0.42 -1.59 -6.62
N LEU A 113 0.74 -1.30 -6.03
CA LEU A 113 1.53 -0.11 -6.34
C LEU A 113 2.82 -0.57 -7.00
N GLU A 114 3.17 0.07 -8.10
CA GLU A 114 4.42 -0.19 -8.80
C GLU A 114 5.21 1.11 -8.88
N PHE A 115 6.48 1.04 -8.51
CA PHE A 115 7.35 2.22 -8.55
C PHE A 115 8.80 1.83 -8.77
N ASN A 116 9.55 2.76 -9.33
CA ASN A 116 10.98 2.63 -9.51
C ASN A 116 11.70 3.42 -8.44
N GLU A 117 12.70 2.80 -7.85
CA GLU A 117 13.54 3.42 -6.83
C GLU A 117 14.97 3.48 -7.36
N PRO A 118 15.56 4.68 -7.49
CA PRO A 118 16.94 4.79 -7.97
C PRO A 118 17.90 4.19 -6.95
N ILE A 119 18.94 3.53 -7.44
CA ILE A 119 20.02 3.05 -6.60
C ILE A 119 20.86 4.27 -6.21
N GLU A 120 21.18 4.37 -4.92
CA GLU A 120 22.02 5.45 -4.42
C GLU A 120 23.41 5.38 -5.07
N GLU A 121 24.03 6.55 -5.28
CA GLU A 121 25.32 6.67 -5.94
C GLU A 121 26.41 5.83 -5.26
N GLU A 122 26.41 5.77 -3.94
CA GLU A 122 27.34 4.94 -3.17
C GLU A 122 27.17 3.46 -3.48
N GLN A 123 25.95 2.98 -3.57
CA GLN A 123 25.67 1.59 -3.94
C GLN A 123 26.11 1.30 -5.36
N LEU A 124 25.92 2.23 -6.28
CA LEU A 124 26.35 2.07 -7.66
C LEU A 124 27.88 1.95 -7.79
N ILE A 125 28.61 2.76 -7.04
CA ILE A 125 30.08 2.69 -7.00
C ILE A 125 30.54 1.37 -6.41
N THR A 126 29.92 0.93 -5.32
CA THR A 126 30.24 -0.34 -4.66
C THR A 126 29.99 -1.53 -5.59
N ASP A 127 28.87 -1.54 -6.29
CA ASP A 127 28.53 -2.59 -7.24
C ASP A 127 29.53 -2.67 -8.39
N LYS A 128 29.99 -1.53 -8.90
CA LYS A 128 31.03 -1.49 -9.94
C LYS A 128 32.37 -2.01 -9.44
N MET A 129 32.73 -1.72 -8.21
CA MET A 129 33.96 -2.25 -7.61
C MET A 129 33.90 -3.75 -7.42
N GLU A 130 32.76 -4.29 -7.00
CA GLU A 130 32.55 -5.72 -6.88
C GLU A 130 32.65 -6.43 -8.24
N GLU A 131 32.06 -5.86 -9.27
CA GLU A 131 32.18 -6.40 -10.63
C GLU A 131 33.64 -6.48 -11.10
N LEU A 132 34.40 -5.44 -10.83
CA LEU A 132 35.84 -5.43 -11.18
C LEU A 132 36.61 -6.48 -10.42
N PHE A 133 36.26 -6.75 -9.17
CA PHE A 133 36.89 -7.79 -8.36
C PHE A 133 36.63 -9.18 -8.88
N TYR A 134 35.42 -9.46 -9.33
CA TYR A 134 35.01 -10.77 -9.81
C TYR A 134 35.49 -11.06 -11.22
N ARG A 135 35.93 -10.10 -11.97
CA ARG A 135 36.45 -10.29 -13.34
C ARG A 135 37.95 -10.68 -13.39
N GLU A 136 38.61 -10.61 -12.31
CA GLU A 136 39.99 -11.08 -12.20
C GLU A 136 40.04 -12.60 -11.87
#